data_babca40e9f6f7b951175e480719a8342
#
_entry.id   babca40e9f6f7b951175e480719a8342
#
_cell.length_a   1.000
_cell.length_b   1.000
_cell.length_c   1.000
_cell.angle_alpha   90.00
_cell.angle_beta   90.00
_cell.angle_gamma   90.00
#
_symmetry.space_group_name_H-M   'P 1'
#
loop_
_entity.id
_entity.type
_entity.pdbx_description
1 polymer ?
#
loop_
_entity_poly.entity_id
_entity_poly.type
_entity_poly.pdbx_seq_one_letter_code
_entity_poly.pdbx_strand_id
1 'polypeptide(L)'
;MRHCLLPLALTGLLSACQPQAPATALGTLERDRVLLTATAGEIIRALPVAEGSQVQEGTLLARLDDRRQQAVLAQARAREAQARAALARLTNGERPEDIAAARASLDKAQAAVRESERNFERVDRLVRQKLVSPADLDKARAQRDSALAEQDGARQQLDKLTRGVRREDIDEAQAALQAAGAEVALAERELADLSIVATRSGRLDSLPYHLGERVAVGAVLAAIQADQAPYARVYVPEPSLAGYGVGNSVLVRVDGVTEPFTGRLRWISKEPAFTPYYALNERDRARLVYLAEIDLPATAQDLPSGLPLQAEPAAEGEGHE
;
A
#
# COMPACT_ATOMS: atom_id res chain seq x y z
N MET A 1 23.93 42.72 -97.89
CA MET A 1 22.56 43.20 -97.95
C MET A 1 21.62 42.30 -97.23
N ARG A 2 20.82 42.79 -96.35
CA ARG A 2 19.66 42.25 -95.62
C ARG A 2 19.98 41.60 -94.24
N HIS A 3 19.77 42.45 -93.28
CA HIS A 3 19.65 42.14 -91.85
C HIS A 3 18.42 41.28 -91.58
N CYS A 4 18.52 40.26 -90.74
CA CYS A 4 17.39 39.59 -90.10
C CYS A 4 17.57 39.63 -88.60
N LEU A 5 16.78 40.46 -87.94
CA LEU A 5 16.67 40.65 -86.51
C LEU A 5 15.87 39.47 -85.92
N LEU A 6 16.51 38.79 -84.99
CA LEU A 6 15.84 37.76 -84.17
C LEU A 6 15.37 38.36 -82.87
N PRO A 7 14.08 38.31 -82.53
CA PRO A 7 13.65 38.75 -81.17
C PRO A 7 13.98 37.70 -80.10
N LEU A 8 14.74 38.14 -79.11
CA LEU A 8 15.05 37.41 -77.94
C LEU A 8 13.83 37.29 -77.04
N ALA A 9 13.21 36.08 -76.98
CA ALA A 9 12.07 35.80 -76.14
C ALA A 9 12.60 35.57 -74.66
N LEU A 10 12.32 36.55 -73.82
CA LEU A 10 12.58 36.54 -72.39
C LEU A 10 11.52 35.64 -71.73
N THR A 11 11.78 34.34 -71.64
CA THR A 11 10.96 33.39 -70.85
C THR A 11 11.29 33.57 -69.36
N GLY A 12 10.39 34.29 -68.66
CA GLY A 12 10.46 34.46 -67.22
C GLY A 12 10.36 33.10 -66.51
N LEU A 13 11.41 32.75 -65.76
CA LEU A 13 11.35 31.66 -64.79
C LEU A 13 10.39 32.07 -63.64
N LEU A 14 9.14 31.64 -63.73
CA LEU A 14 8.26 31.52 -62.60
C LEU A 14 8.74 30.34 -61.78
N SER A 15 9.66 30.56 -60.87
CA SER A 15 9.98 29.64 -59.78
C SER A 15 8.74 29.58 -58.87
N ALA A 16 7.86 28.58 -59.15
CA ALA A 16 6.80 28.24 -58.27
C ALA A 16 7.40 27.82 -56.94
N CYS A 17 7.26 28.65 -55.90
CA CYS A 17 7.37 28.22 -54.52
C CYS A 17 6.33 27.14 -54.32
N GLN A 18 6.72 25.87 -54.41
CA GLN A 18 5.89 24.78 -53.92
C GLN A 18 5.78 24.98 -52.40
N PRO A 19 4.59 25.15 -51.86
CA PRO A 19 4.40 25.15 -50.44
C PRO A 19 4.94 23.82 -49.93
N GLN A 20 5.96 23.87 -49.08
CA GLN A 20 6.54 22.69 -48.43
C GLN A 20 5.41 22.07 -47.62
N ALA A 21 4.96 20.89 -48.00
CA ALA A 21 3.96 20.18 -47.22
C ALA A 21 4.33 20.15 -45.75
N PRO A 22 3.41 20.44 -44.82
CA PRO A 22 3.71 20.41 -43.42
C PRO A 22 4.37 19.07 -43.08
N ALA A 23 5.51 19.10 -42.39
CA ALA A 23 6.23 17.88 -42.05
C ALA A 23 5.35 17.05 -41.12
N THR A 24 4.94 15.87 -41.62
CA THR A 24 4.10 14.91 -40.91
C THR A 24 4.80 14.41 -39.68
N ALA A 25 4.13 14.37 -38.54
CA ALA A 25 4.68 13.76 -37.33
C ALA A 25 4.59 12.24 -37.41
N LEU A 26 5.71 11.57 -37.25
CA LEU A 26 5.80 10.11 -37.28
C LEU A 26 5.78 9.55 -35.86
N GLY A 27 5.19 8.37 -35.69
CA GLY A 27 5.10 7.75 -34.36
C GLY A 27 4.58 6.31 -34.39
N THR A 28 4.19 5.84 -33.23
CA THR A 28 3.65 4.50 -33.03
C THR A 28 2.41 4.55 -32.13
N LEU A 29 1.54 3.55 -32.28
CA LEU A 29 0.48 3.32 -31.32
C LEU A 29 1.05 2.76 -30.02
N GLU A 30 0.65 3.35 -28.90
CA GLU A 30 1.02 2.86 -27.56
C GLU A 30 -0.24 2.68 -26.70
N ARG A 31 -0.09 1.88 -25.64
CA ARG A 31 -1.12 1.69 -24.61
C ARG A 31 -0.51 1.85 -23.25
N ASP A 32 -1.31 2.34 -22.32
CA ASP A 32 -0.91 2.37 -20.92
C ASP A 32 -0.71 0.94 -20.43
N ARG A 33 0.44 0.69 -19.81
CA ARG A 33 0.81 -0.60 -19.23
C ARG A 33 1.05 -0.46 -17.75
N VAL A 34 0.53 -1.40 -16.98
CA VAL A 34 0.87 -1.57 -15.58
C VAL A 34 1.80 -2.77 -15.44
N LEU A 35 2.97 -2.53 -14.87
CA LEU A 35 3.95 -3.57 -14.60
C LEU A 35 3.80 -4.01 -13.15
N LEU A 36 3.52 -5.29 -12.94
CA LEU A 36 3.41 -5.92 -11.64
C LEU A 36 4.72 -6.60 -11.30
N THR A 37 5.33 -6.20 -10.20
CA THR A 37 6.65 -6.67 -9.81
C THR A 37 6.60 -7.58 -8.60
N ALA A 38 7.58 -8.48 -8.49
CA ALA A 38 7.77 -9.35 -7.34
C ALA A 38 8.15 -8.54 -6.10
N THR A 39 7.44 -8.75 -5.01
CA THR A 39 7.72 -8.16 -3.70
C THR A 39 8.78 -8.95 -2.91
N ALA A 40 8.95 -10.24 -3.24
CA ALA A 40 9.91 -11.13 -2.59
C ALA A 40 10.63 -12.04 -3.60
N GLY A 41 11.85 -12.45 -3.25
CA GLY A 41 12.70 -13.34 -4.06
C GLY A 41 12.35 -14.81 -3.86
N GLU A 42 11.17 -15.24 -4.32
CA GLU A 42 10.64 -16.60 -4.10
C GLU A 42 10.34 -17.35 -5.41
N ILE A 43 10.02 -18.62 -5.31
CA ILE A 43 9.70 -19.49 -6.45
C ILE A 43 8.24 -19.30 -6.85
N ILE A 44 7.96 -19.20 -8.15
CA ILE A 44 6.61 -19.17 -8.70
C ILE A 44 5.94 -20.54 -8.52
N ARG A 45 4.83 -20.59 -7.82
CA ARG A 45 4.05 -21.78 -7.54
C ARG A 45 2.79 -21.94 -8.39
N ALA A 46 2.25 -20.82 -8.89
CA ALA A 46 1.10 -20.85 -9.77
C ALA A 46 1.10 -19.66 -10.74
N LEU A 47 0.67 -19.92 -11.97
CA LEU A 47 0.36 -18.95 -13.02
C LEU A 47 -1.02 -19.35 -13.58
N PRO A 48 -2.12 -18.95 -12.94
CA PRO A 48 -3.45 -19.46 -13.27
C PRO A 48 -4.04 -18.87 -14.55
N VAL A 49 -3.46 -17.79 -15.08
CA VAL A 49 -3.95 -17.07 -16.26
C VAL A 49 -2.88 -17.12 -17.35
N ALA A 50 -3.29 -17.38 -18.60
CA ALA A 50 -2.40 -17.39 -19.75
C ALA A 50 -2.19 -15.96 -20.31
N GLU A 51 -1.03 -15.72 -20.93
CA GLU A 51 -0.78 -14.50 -21.70
C GLU A 51 -1.87 -14.28 -22.77
N GLY A 52 -2.19 -13.02 -23.02
CA GLY A 52 -3.23 -12.62 -23.96
C GLY A 52 -4.66 -12.69 -23.41
N SER A 53 -4.87 -13.24 -22.21
CA SER A 53 -6.21 -13.32 -21.58
C SER A 53 -6.69 -11.97 -21.08
N GLN A 54 -8.00 -11.77 -21.09
CA GLN A 54 -8.65 -10.66 -20.45
C GLN A 54 -8.74 -10.92 -18.95
N VAL A 55 -8.33 -9.95 -18.13
CA VAL A 55 -8.31 -10.04 -16.67
C VAL A 55 -9.09 -8.88 -16.06
N GLN A 56 -9.72 -9.15 -14.93
CA GLN A 56 -10.39 -8.13 -14.11
C GLN A 56 -9.48 -7.74 -12.94
N GLU A 57 -9.68 -6.56 -12.39
CA GLU A 57 -9.04 -6.15 -11.14
C GLU A 57 -9.27 -7.19 -10.05
N GLY A 58 -8.21 -7.53 -9.30
CA GLY A 58 -8.22 -8.59 -8.27
C GLY A 58 -7.97 -10.02 -8.80
N THR A 59 -7.92 -10.25 -10.12
CA THR A 59 -7.60 -11.57 -10.68
C THR A 59 -6.17 -11.98 -10.31
N LEU A 60 -6.01 -13.19 -9.75
CA LEU A 60 -4.70 -13.76 -9.42
C LEU A 60 -3.93 -14.08 -10.71
N LEU A 61 -2.75 -13.51 -10.88
CA LEU A 61 -1.88 -13.68 -12.05
C LEU A 61 -0.70 -14.61 -11.76
N ALA A 62 -0.10 -14.44 -10.58
CA ALA A 62 1.00 -15.28 -10.13
C ALA A 62 0.93 -15.48 -8.62
N ARG A 63 1.36 -16.64 -8.14
CA ARG A 63 1.55 -16.90 -6.71
C ARG A 63 2.96 -17.38 -6.45
N LEU A 64 3.64 -16.70 -5.58
CA LEU A 64 4.97 -17.06 -5.09
C LEU A 64 4.90 -18.10 -3.97
N ASP A 65 6.02 -18.73 -3.61
CA ASP A 65 6.09 -19.68 -2.50
C ASP A 65 5.86 -18.93 -1.16
N ASP A 66 4.75 -19.24 -0.51
CA ASP A 66 4.27 -18.56 0.68
C ASP A 66 4.54 -19.32 1.99
N ARG A 67 5.11 -20.55 1.92
CA ARG A 67 5.28 -21.44 3.08
C ARG A 67 6.08 -20.79 4.21
N ARG A 68 7.15 -20.06 3.88
CA ARG A 68 7.95 -19.34 4.87
C ARG A 68 7.14 -18.24 5.54
N GLN A 69 6.41 -17.46 4.76
CA GLN A 69 5.62 -16.35 5.27
C GLN A 69 4.41 -16.82 6.08
N GLN A 70 3.79 -17.95 5.72
CA GLN A 70 2.78 -18.62 6.55
C GLN A 70 3.31 -19.00 7.92
N ALA A 71 4.57 -19.51 8.02
CA ALA A 71 5.19 -19.82 9.29
C ALA A 71 5.48 -18.56 10.12
N VAL A 72 5.91 -17.46 9.49
CA VAL A 72 6.08 -16.14 10.14
C VAL A 72 4.75 -15.63 10.69
N LEU A 73 3.69 -15.70 9.91
CA LEU A 73 2.33 -15.31 10.36
C LEU A 73 1.86 -16.17 11.53
N ALA A 74 2.07 -17.49 11.47
CA ALA A 74 1.72 -18.38 12.58
C ALA A 74 2.48 -18.03 13.86
N GLN A 75 3.75 -17.68 13.77
CA GLN A 75 4.56 -17.22 14.91
C GLN A 75 4.03 -15.89 15.48
N ALA A 76 3.70 -14.91 14.62
CA ALA A 76 3.14 -13.63 15.05
C ALA A 76 1.80 -13.82 15.78
N ARG A 77 0.90 -14.66 15.25
CA ARG A 77 -0.38 -15.01 15.89
C ARG A 77 -0.21 -15.69 17.24
N ALA A 78 0.83 -16.55 17.38
CA ALA A 78 1.14 -17.16 18.68
C ALA A 78 1.59 -16.13 19.72
N ARG A 79 2.39 -15.12 19.32
CA ARG A 79 2.79 -14.01 20.20
C ARG A 79 1.60 -13.14 20.60
N GLU A 80 0.71 -12.83 19.66
CA GLU A 80 -0.52 -12.10 19.97
C GLU A 80 -1.40 -12.86 20.96
N ALA A 81 -1.58 -14.17 20.77
CA ALA A 81 -2.32 -15.02 21.70
C ALA A 81 -1.69 -15.03 23.11
N GLN A 82 -0.35 -15.06 23.19
CA GLN A 82 0.37 -14.97 24.47
C GLN A 82 0.14 -13.62 25.15
N ALA A 83 0.24 -12.51 24.42
CA ALA A 83 -0.01 -11.17 24.96
C ALA A 83 -1.47 -11.01 25.43
N ARG A 84 -2.42 -11.54 24.64
CA ARG A 84 -3.86 -11.55 25.00
C ARG A 84 -4.11 -12.35 26.29
N ALA A 85 -3.47 -13.50 26.45
CA ALA A 85 -3.58 -14.30 27.66
C ALA A 85 -2.96 -13.59 28.88
N ALA A 86 -1.84 -12.89 28.69
CA ALA A 86 -1.22 -12.08 29.74
C ALA A 86 -2.13 -10.94 30.20
N LEU A 87 -2.72 -10.19 29.28
CA LEU A 87 -3.71 -9.15 29.60
C LEU A 87 -4.93 -9.74 30.32
N ALA A 88 -5.48 -10.84 29.82
CA ALA A 88 -6.62 -11.50 30.44
C ALA A 88 -6.35 -11.94 31.88
N ARG A 89 -5.14 -12.44 32.16
CA ARG A 89 -4.72 -12.77 33.53
C ARG A 89 -4.73 -11.56 34.45
N LEU A 90 -4.24 -10.41 33.99
CA LEU A 90 -4.21 -9.18 34.77
C LEU A 90 -5.61 -8.59 34.99
N THR A 91 -6.45 -8.61 33.96
CA THR A 91 -7.83 -8.09 34.03
C THR A 91 -8.79 -8.97 34.83
N ASN A 92 -8.59 -10.30 34.84
CA ASN A 92 -9.39 -11.21 35.65
C ASN A 92 -9.11 -11.07 37.15
N GLY A 93 -7.95 -10.49 37.51
CA GLY A 93 -7.56 -10.27 38.90
C GLY A 93 -7.17 -11.55 39.64
N GLU A 94 -7.16 -11.45 40.99
CA GLU A 94 -6.84 -12.58 41.84
C GLU A 94 -7.94 -13.62 41.88
N ARG A 95 -7.58 -14.85 42.18
CA ARG A 95 -8.54 -15.96 42.25
C ARG A 95 -9.54 -15.75 43.38
N PRO A 96 -10.82 -16.07 43.18
CA PRO A 96 -11.83 -15.96 44.27
C PRO A 96 -11.46 -16.74 45.52
N GLU A 97 -10.74 -17.87 45.38
CA GLU A 97 -10.29 -18.70 46.50
C GLU A 97 -9.23 -18.00 47.36
N ASP A 98 -8.31 -17.23 46.69
CA ASP A 98 -7.26 -16.49 47.41
C ASP A 98 -7.88 -15.32 48.19
N ILE A 99 -8.86 -14.64 47.61
CA ILE A 99 -9.62 -13.59 48.29
C ILE A 99 -10.42 -14.15 49.46
N ALA A 100 -11.06 -15.33 49.30
CA ALA A 100 -11.81 -16.00 50.35
C ALA A 100 -10.88 -16.41 51.50
N ALA A 101 -9.70 -16.94 51.21
CA ALA A 101 -8.70 -17.30 52.21
C ALA A 101 -8.19 -16.08 53.03
N ALA A 102 -7.94 -14.95 52.35
CA ALA A 102 -7.53 -13.71 52.99
C ALA A 102 -8.65 -13.13 53.88
N ARG A 103 -9.92 -13.25 53.45
CA ARG A 103 -11.07 -12.83 54.23
C ARG A 103 -11.22 -13.68 55.51
N ALA A 104 -11.06 -15.00 55.40
CA ALA A 104 -11.07 -15.89 56.57
C ALA A 104 -9.95 -15.59 57.54
N SER A 105 -8.75 -15.21 57.03
CA SER A 105 -7.63 -14.77 57.87
C SER A 105 -7.94 -13.49 58.64
N LEU A 106 -8.59 -12.50 57.99
CA LEU A 106 -9.03 -11.27 58.65
C LEU A 106 -10.09 -11.53 59.70
N ASP A 107 -11.07 -12.43 59.45
CA ASP A 107 -12.09 -12.81 60.40
C ASP A 107 -11.49 -13.45 61.66
N LYS A 108 -10.48 -14.32 61.49
CA LYS A 108 -9.70 -14.91 62.59
C LYS A 108 -8.98 -13.86 63.43
N ALA A 109 -8.28 -12.93 62.79
CA ALA A 109 -7.59 -11.84 63.47
C ALA A 109 -8.56 -10.92 64.24
N GLN A 110 -9.72 -10.61 63.68
CA GLN A 110 -10.78 -9.86 64.34
C GLN A 110 -11.31 -10.57 65.59
N ALA A 111 -11.42 -11.89 65.53
CA ALA A 111 -11.84 -12.66 66.73
C ALA A 111 -10.77 -12.60 67.84
N ALA A 112 -9.48 -12.68 67.47
CA ALA A 112 -8.37 -12.52 68.42
C ALA A 112 -8.31 -11.12 69.07
N VAL A 113 -8.61 -10.07 68.32
CA VAL A 113 -8.73 -8.70 68.86
C VAL A 113 -9.85 -8.64 69.87
N ARG A 114 -11.07 -9.11 69.52
CA ARG A 114 -12.22 -9.13 70.47
C ARG A 114 -11.92 -9.89 71.75
N GLU A 115 -11.16 -10.98 71.71
CA GLU A 115 -10.73 -11.75 72.87
C GLU A 115 -9.73 -10.95 73.72
N SER A 116 -8.65 -10.42 73.10
CA SER A 116 -7.63 -9.67 73.79
C SER A 116 -8.15 -8.35 74.38
N GLU A 117 -9.06 -7.64 73.77
CA GLU A 117 -9.75 -6.50 74.30
C GLU A 117 -10.55 -6.79 75.54
N ARG A 118 -11.39 -7.82 75.50
CA ARG A 118 -12.16 -8.29 76.67
C ARG A 118 -11.23 -8.69 77.82
N ASN A 119 -10.10 -9.35 77.52
CA ASN A 119 -9.12 -9.69 78.56
C ASN A 119 -8.48 -8.45 79.14
N PHE A 120 -8.04 -7.50 78.30
CA PHE A 120 -7.45 -6.24 78.73
C PHE A 120 -8.44 -5.46 79.63
N GLU A 121 -9.67 -5.29 79.22
CA GLU A 121 -10.71 -4.60 80.03
C GLU A 121 -10.98 -5.28 81.39
N ARG A 122 -10.96 -6.60 81.40
CA ARG A 122 -11.09 -7.41 82.65
C ARG A 122 -9.96 -7.16 83.55
N VAL A 123 -8.69 -7.29 83.05
CA VAL A 123 -7.47 -7.11 83.85
C VAL A 123 -7.35 -5.67 84.37
N ASP A 124 -7.70 -4.68 83.58
CA ASP A 124 -7.73 -3.23 83.96
C ASP A 124 -8.64 -3.00 85.17
N ARG A 125 -9.88 -3.57 85.12
CA ARG A 125 -10.81 -3.50 86.27
C ARG A 125 -10.25 -4.17 87.50
N LEU A 126 -9.59 -5.32 87.38
CA LEU A 126 -9.00 -6.03 88.57
C LEU A 126 -7.75 -5.31 89.17
N VAL A 127 -6.95 -4.64 88.32
CA VAL A 127 -5.86 -3.78 88.76
C VAL A 127 -6.39 -2.61 89.61
N ARG A 128 -7.43 -1.94 89.13
CA ARG A 128 -8.09 -0.81 89.88
C ARG A 128 -8.64 -1.29 91.23
N GLN A 129 -9.06 -2.52 91.30
CA GLN A 129 -9.50 -3.19 92.57
C GLN A 129 -8.36 -3.70 93.38
N LYS A 130 -7.08 -3.57 92.94
CA LYS A 130 -5.85 -4.08 93.53
C LYS A 130 -5.81 -5.63 93.74
N LEU A 131 -6.52 -6.38 92.82
CA LEU A 131 -6.63 -7.82 92.84
C LEU A 131 -5.56 -8.53 92.01
N VAL A 132 -4.88 -7.79 91.11
CA VAL A 132 -3.79 -8.27 90.22
C VAL A 132 -2.69 -7.22 90.12
N SER A 133 -1.53 -7.59 89.56
CA SER A 133 -0.32 -6.75 89.53
C SER A 133 -0.41 -5.78 88.32
N PRO A 134 0.26 -4.60 88.30
CA PRO A 134 0.43 -3.73 87.15
C PRO A 134 1.12 -4.45 85.96
N ALA A 135 2.02 -5.39 86.22
CA ALA A 135 2.71 -6.21 85.23
C ALA A 135 1.71 -7.11 84.40
N ASP A 136 0.60 -7.54 85.07
CA ASP A 136 -0.46 -8.30 84.35
C ASP A 136 -1.20 -7.43 83.41
N LEU A 137 -1.42 -6.14 83.74
CA LEU A 137 -2.02 -5.14 82.86
C LEU A 137 -1.11 -4.87 81.67
N ASP A 138 0.17 -4.68 81.88
CA ASP A 138 1.15 -4.44 80.79
C ASP A 138 1.20 -5.66 79.81
N LYS A 139 1.15 -6.88 80.32
CA LYS A 139 1.06 -8.10 79.50
C LYS A 139 -0.23 -8.15 78.72
N ALA A 140 -1.40 -7.85 79.32
CA ALA A 140 -2.70 -7.83 78.60
C ALA A 140 -2.76 -6.71 77.54
N ARG A 141 -2.10 -5.58 77.83
CA ARG A 141 -1.96 -4.48 76.83
C ARG A 141 -1.13 -4.92 75.65
N ALA A 142 0.05 -5.52 75.86
CA ALA A 142 0.93 -6.01 74.82
C ALA A 142 0.24 -7.08 73.95
N GLN A 143 -0.57 -7.98 74.55
CA GLN A 143 -1.36 -8.97 73.80
C GLN A 143 -2.43 -8.32 72.93
N ARG A 144 -3.14 -7.30 73.41
CA ARG A 144 -4.13 -6.54 72.63
C ARG A 144 -3.46 -5.83 71.46
N ASP A 145 -2.35 -5.15 71.71
CA ASP A 145 -1.64 -4.35 70.72
C ASP A 145 -1.07 -5.27 69.62
N SER A 146 -0.58 -6.46 69.98
CA SER A 146 -0.15 -7.51 69.04
C SER A 146 -1.34 -7.97 68.15
N ALA A 147 -2.50 -8.27 68.75
CA ALA A 147 -3.68 -8.70 68.03
C ALA A 147 -4.22 -7.61 67.05
N LEU A 148 -4.14 -6.32 67.44
CA LEU A 148 -4.48 -5.21 66.58
C LEU A 148 -3.54 -5.10 65.37
N ALA A 149 -2.23 -5.29 65.58
CA ALA A 149 -1.24 -5.29 64.51
C ALA A 149 -1.44 -6.45 63.54
N GLU A 150 -1.79 -7.66 64.03
CA GLU A 150 -2.12 -8.81 63.20
C GLU A 150 -3.40 -8.58 62.37
N GLN A 151 -4.43 -7.99 62.97
CA GLN A 151 -5.66 -7.62 62.24
C GLN A 151 -5.37 -6.62 61.13
N ASP A 152 -4.57 -5.59 61.38
CA ASP A 152 -4.22 -4.59 60.38
C ASP A 152 -3.44 -5.21 59.25
N GLY A 153 -2.47 -6.10 59.52
CA GLY A 153 -1.75 -6.85 58.52
C GLY A 153 -2.67 -7.74 57.64
N ALA A 154 -3.60 -8.45 58.26
CA ALA A 154 -4.58 -9.28 57.53
C ALA A 154 -5.52 -8.41 56.66
N ARG A 155 -5.94 -7.24 57.16
CA ARG A 155 -6.74 -6.29 56.42
C ARG A 155 -6.00 -5.75 55.20
N GLN A 156 -4.76 -5.32 55.36
CA GLN A 156 -3.93 -4.84 54.25
C GLN A 156 -3.73 -5.92 53.17
N GLN A 157 -3.58 -7.18 53.58
CA GLN A 157 -3.45 -8.31 52.64
C GLN A 157 -4.74 -8.53 51.85
N LEU A 158 -5.91 -8.50 52.48
CA LEU A 158 -7.20 -8.57 51.81
C LEU A 158 -7.39 -7.40 50.86
N ASP A 159 -7.08 -6.19 51.31
CA ASP A 159 -7.19 -4.95 50.50
C ASP A 159 -6.29 -5.01 49.27
N LYS A 160 -5.06 -5.59 49.40
CA LYS A 160 -4.15 -5.77 48.25
C LYS A 160 -4.77 -6.69 47.18
N LEU A 161 -5.32 -7.83 47.59
CA LEU A 161 -5.93 -8.82 46.69
C LEU A 161 -7.23 -8.26 46.04
N THR A 162 -8.03 -7.48 46.78
CA THR A 162 -9.29 -6.95 46.29
C THR A 162 -9.12 -5.71 45.41
N ARG A 163 -8.08 -4.89 45.62
CA ARG A 163 -7.77 -3.75 44.72
C ARG A 163 -7.27 -4.24 43.38
N GLY A 164 -6.73 -5.45 43.30
CA GLY A 164 -6.24 -6.06 42.05
C GLY A 164 -4.91 -5.46 41.58
N VAL A 165 -4.63 -5.67 40.31
CA VAL A 165 -3.39 -5.23 39.62
C VAL A 165 -3.44 -3.71 39.39
N ARG A 166 -2.30 -3.08 39.37
CA ARG A 166 -2.15 -1.66 39.06
C ARG A 166 -2.63 -1.37 37.65
N ARG A 167 -3.18 -0.20 37.48
CA ARG A 167 -3.66 0.24 36.16
C ARG A 167 -2.53 0.31 35.14
N GLU A 168 -1.36 0.75 35.56
CA GLU A 168 -0.17 0.83 34.73
C GLU A 168 0.26 -0.55 34.18
N ASP A 169 0.14 -1.60 34.98
CA ASP A 169 0.47 -2.97 34.56
C ASP A 169 -0.53 -3.49 33.48
N ILE A 170 -1.79 -3.08 33.61
CA ILE A 170 -2.84 -3.39 32.62
C ILE A 170 -2.59 -2.61 31.33
N ASP A 171 -2.26 -1.32 31.45
CA ASP A 171 -1.98 -0.45 30.30
C ASP A 171 -0.73 -0.95 29.54
N GLU A 172 0.31 -1.40 30.25
CA GLU A 172 1.49 -2.04 29.65
C GLU A 172 1.13 -3.32 28.88
N ALA A 173 0.35 -4.21 29.51
CA ALA A 173 -0.09 -5.45 28.85
C ALA A 173 -1.00 -5.17 27.64
N GLN A 174 -1.80 -4.13 27.68
CA GLN A 174 -2.63 -3.70 26.57
C GLN A 174 -1.78 -3.16 25.41
N ALA A 175 -0.76 -2.37 25.71
CA ALA A 175 0.21 -1.89 24.72
C ALA A 175 0.98 -3.05 24.08
N ALA A 176 1.39 -4.05 24.87
CA ALA A 176 2.03 -5.26 24.38
C ALA A 176 1.12 -6.06 23.43
N LEU A 177 -0.17 -6.17 23.75
CA LEU A 177 -1.15 -6.81 22.86
C LEU A 177 -1.31 -6.04 21.55
N GLN A 178 -1.38 -4.72 21.61
CA GLN A 178 -1.47 -3.88 20.40
C GLN A 178 -0.22 -4.03 19.51
N ALA A 179 0.97 -4.06 20.10
CA ALA A 179 2.21 -4.28 19.37
C ALA A 179 2.23 -5.65 18.67
N ALA A 180 1.82 -6.73 19.39
CA ALA A 180 1.73 -8.07 18.81
C ALA A 180 0.67 -8.13 17.68
N GLY A 181 -0.45 -7.43 17.81
CA GLY A 181 -1.46 -7.31 16.75
C GLY A 181 -0.92 -6.60 15.51
N ALA A 182 -0.09 -5.58 15.67
CA ALA A 182 0.58 -4.91 14.55
C ALA A 182 1.58 -5.85 13.83
N GLU A 183 2.30 -6.71 14.56
CA GLU A 183 3.16 -7.76 13.96
C GLU A 183 2.34 -8.75 13.11
N VAL A 184 1.15 -9.15 13.58
CA VAL A 184 0.24 -10.01 12.80
C VAL A 184 -0.21 -9.31 11.52
N ALA A 185 -0.66 -8.05 11.60
CA ALA A 185 -1.11 -7.29 10.44
C ALA A 185 0.01 -7.11 9.38
N LEU A 186 1.25 -6.88 9.83
CA LEU A 186 2.41 -6.82 8.94
C LEU A 186 2.64 -8.16 8.24
N ALA A 187 2.68 -9.27 9.00
CA ALA A 187 2.89 -10.60 8.44
C ALA A 187 1.78 -11.04 7.47
N GLU A 188 0.52 -10.63 7.73
CA GLU A 188 -0.62 -10.85 6.82
C GLU A 188 -0.47 -10.06 5.53
N ARG A 189 0.00 -8.82 5.60
CA ARG A 189 0.27 -8.01 4.41
C ARG A 189 1.39 -8.61 3.57
N GLU A 190 2.50 -8.98 4.18
CA GLU A 190 3.62 -9.63 3.49
C GLU A 190 3.21 -10.96 2.85
N LEU A 191 2.31 -11.72 3.49
CA LEU A 191 1.75 -12.94 2.92
C LEU A 191 0.85 -12.63 1.71
N ALA A 192 0.02 -11.61 1.79
CA ALA A 192 -0.85 -11.17 0.70
C ALA A 192 -0.03 -10.70 -0.51
N ASP A 193 1.08 -10.02 -0.28
CA ASP A 193 1.98 -9.50 -1.31
C ASP A 193 2.71 -10.62 -2.13
N LEU A 194 2.68 -11.87 -1.66
CA LEU A 194 3.14 -13.04 -2.42
C LEU A 194 2.13 -13.52 -3.48
N SER A 195 0.92 -12.98 -3.45
CA SER A 195 -0.11 -13.21 -4.46
C SER A 195 -0.20 -11.99 -5.36
N ILE A 196 0.36 -12.10 -6.56
CA ILE A 196 0.36 -11.02 -7.54
C ILE A 196 -1.01 -11.00 -8.23
N VAL A 197 -1.79 -9.98 -7.92
CA VAL A 197 -3.13 -9.77 -8.48
C VAL A 197 -3.16 -8.60 -9.45
N ALA A 198 -4.05 -8.66 -10.42
CA ALA A 198 -4.29 -7.55 -11.34
C ALA A 198 -4.79 -6.31 -10.57
N THR A 199 -4.09 -5.20 -10.71
CA THR A 199 -4.43 -3.91 -10.07
C THR A 199 -5.42 -3.08 -10.88
N ARG A 200 -5.74 -3.55 -12.10
CA ARG A 200 -6.75 -2.98 -13.00
C ARG A 200 -7.26 -4.05 -13.95
N SER A 201 -8.43 -3.81 -14.53
CA SER A 201 -8.93 -4.61 -15.64
C SER A 201 -8.17 -4.28 -16.93
N GLY A 202 -7.96 -5.30 -17.76
CA GLY A 202 -7.23 -5.16 -19.01
C GLY A 202 -6.79 -6.49 -19.58
N ARG A 203 -5.97 -6.45 -20.63
CA ARG A 203 -5.40 -7.65 -21.25
C ARG A 203 -4.03 -7.95 -20.64
N LEU A 204 -3.82 -9.18 -20.21
CA LEU A 204 -2.51 -9.66 -19.75
C LEU A 204 -1.55 -9.74 -20.94
N ASP A 205 -0.61 -8.83 -21.03
CA ASP A 205 0.31 -8.67 -22.17
C ASP A 205 1.45 -9.67 -22.11
N SER A 206 2.07 -9.83 -20.92
CA SER A 206 3.19 -10.76 -20.77
C SER A 206 3.31 -11.33 -19.36
N LEU A 207 3.85 -12.56 -19.28
CA LEU A 207 4.28 -13.28 -18.09
C LEU A 207 5.71 -13.81 -18.34
N PRO A 208 6.77 -13.01 -18.13
CA PRO A 208 8.12 -13.35 -18.58
C PRO A 208 8.76 -14.53 -17.83
N TYR A 209 8.14 -15.05 -16.78
CA TYR A 209 8.64 -16.14 -15.97
C TYR A 209 7.74 -17.38 -16.03
N HIS A 210 8.35 -18.55 -15.78
CA HIS A 210 7.67 -19.84 -15.83
C HIS A 210 7.45 -20.43 -14.43
N LEU A 211 6.52 -21.38 -14.36
CA LEU A 211 6.26 -22.13 -13.14
C LEU A 211 7.53 -22.84 -12.64
N GLY A 212 7.87 -22.67 -11.39
CA GLY A 212 9.06 -23.25 -10.77
C GLY A 212 10.30 -22.36 -10.82
N GLU A 213 10.30 -21.26 -11.56
CA GLU A 213 11.40 -20.32 -11.58
C GLU A 213 11.43 -19.47 -10.29
N ARG A 214 12.64 -19.10 -9.88
CA ARG A 214 12.87 -18.15 -8.78
C ARG A 214 13.04 -16.76 -9.35
N VAL A 215 12.27 -15.82 -8.82
CA VAL A 215 12.33 -14.40 -9.20
C VAL A 215 13.14 -13.59 -8.20
N ALA A 216 13.71 -12.49 -8.66
CA ALA A 216 14.31 -11.49 -7.78
C ALA A 216 13.26 -10.47 -7.33
N VAL A 217 13.52 -9.80 -6.19
CA VAL A 217 12.71 -8.65 -5.77
C VAL A 217 12.75 -7.55 -6.83
N GLY A 218 11.60 -7.00 -7.18
CA GLY A 218 11.46 -5.98 -8.22
C GLY A 218 11.40 -6.52 -9.66
N ALA A 219 11.55 -7.83 -9.87
CA ALA A 219 11.38 -8.42 -11.19
C ALA A 219 9.94 -8.26 -11.69
N VAL A 220 9.75 -7.89 -12.94
CA VAL A 220 8.43 -7.75 -13.57
C VAL A 220 7.84 -9.15 -13.79
N LEU A 221 6.76 -9.47 -13.08
CA LEU A 221 6.07 -10.76 -13.15
C LEU A 221 4.93 -10.78 -14.17
N ALA A 222 4.28 -9.64 -14.36
CA ALA A 222 3.18 -9.52 -15.30
C ALA A 222 3.10 -8.09 -15.83
N ALA A 223 2.67 -7.93 -17.07
CA ALA A 223 2.31 -6.64 -17.65
C ALA A 223 0.85 -6.68 -18.10
N ILE A 224 0.05 -5.71 -17.66
CA ILE A 224 -1.35 -5.56 -18.05
C ILE A 224 -1.48 -4.33 -18.93
N GLN A 225 -2.02 -4.49 -20.13
CA GLN A 225 -2.43 -3.38 -20.99
C GLN A 225 -3.85 -2.93 -20.62
N ALA A 226 -4.07 -1.62 -20.60
CA ALA A 226 -5.39 -1.06 -20.40
C ALA A 226 -6.35 -1.45 -21.52
N ASP A 227 -7.62 -1.66 -21.18
CA ASP A 227 -8.71 -1.88 -22.16
C ASP A 227 -9.12 -0.63 -22.93
N GLN A 228 -8.58 0.53 -22.58
CA GLN A 228 -8.83 1.79 -23.26
C GLN A 228 -8.23 1.79 -24.67
N ALA A 229 -8.77 2.64 -25.56
CA ALA A 229 -8.19 2.85 -26.87
C ALA A 229 -6.70 3.22 -26.76
N PRO A 230 -5.84 2.77 -27.68
CA PRO A 230 -4.46 3.18 -27.72
C PRO A 230 -4.35 4.68 -27.96
N TYR A 231 -3.24 5.27 -27.60
CA TYR A 231 -2.88 6.61 -27.98
C TYR A 231 -1.75 6.60 -29.00
N ALA A 232 -1.71 7.63 -29.86
CA ALA A 232 -0.62 7.81 -30.78
C ALA A 232 0.50 8.60 -30.10
N ARG A 233 1.68 8.01 -30.01
CA ARG A 233 2.91 8.67 -29.55
C ARG A 233 3.71 9.10 -30.75
N VAL A 234 3.82 10.40 -30.98
CA VAL A 234 4.38 10.96 -32.19
C VAL A 234 5.51 11.95 -31.91
N TYR A 235 6.41 12.07 -32.85
CA TYR A 235 7.51 13.01 -32.83
C TYR A 235 7.18 14.15 -33.81
N VAL A 236 6.78 15.30 -33.28
CA VAL A 236 6.38 16.48 -34.03
C VAL A 236 7.65 17.27 -34.43
N PRO A 237 7.93 17.45 -35.72
CA PRO A 237 9.03 18.29 -36.16
C PRO A 237 8.85 19.77 -35.75
N GLU A 238 9.94 20.43 -35.32
CA GLU A 238 9.91 21.83 -34.88
C GLU A 238 9.12 22.77 -35.84
N PRO A 239 9.29 22.71 -37.18
CA PRO A 239 8.58 23.60 -38.09
C PRO A 239 7.06 23.44 -38.06
N SER A 240 6.56 22.25 -37.64
CA SER A 240 5.13 21.94 -37.59
C SER A 240 4.51 22.19 -36.22
N LEU A 241 5.32 22.54 -35.20
CA LEU A 241 4.90 22.65 -33.80
C LEU A 241 3.72 23.61 -33.58
N ALA A 242 3.65 24.70 -34.36
CA ALA A 242 2.58 25.70 -34.25
C ALA A 242 1.16 25.14 -34.50
N GLY A 243 1.07 24.03 -35.25
CA GLY A 243 -0.23 23.35 -35.53
C GLY A 243 -0.64 22.37 -34.43
N TYR A 244 0.23 22.05 -33.44
CA TYR A 244 -0.01 21.08 -32.42
C TYR A 244 -0.26 21.74 -31.06
N GLY A 245 -1.43 22.28 -30.83
CA GLY A 245 -1.87 22.80 -29.53
C GLY A 245 -2.58 21.71 -28.71
N VAL A 246 -2.35 21.69 -27.38
CA VAL A 246 -3.09 20.78 -26.49
C VAL A 246 -4.60 21.03 -26.62
N GLY A 247 -5.35 19.96 -26.87
CA GLY A 247 -6.79 20.00 -27.11
C GLY A 247 -7.17 20.08 -28.59
N ASN A 248 -6.22 20.38 -29.51
CA ASN A 248 -6.48 20.44 -30.96
C ASN A 248 -6.78 19.05 -31.51
N SER A 249 -7.60 19.04 -32.58
CA SER A 249 -7.86 17.84 -33.37
C SER A 249 -6.67 17.53 -34.27
N VAL A 250 -6.31 16.28 -34.34
CA VAL A 250 -5.17 15.75 -35.12
C VAL A 250 -5.67 14.55 -35.93
N LEU A 251 -5.39 14.54 -37.21
CA LEU A 251 -5.70 13.44 -38.13
C LEU A 251 -4.55 12.39 -37.98
N VAL A 252 -4.90 11.18 -37.58
CA VAL A 252 -3.95 10.08 -37.35
C VAL A 252 -4.20 8.98 -38.37
N ARG A 253 -3.21 8.72 -39.22
CA ARG A 253 -3.21 7.60 -40.19
C ARG A 253 -2.36 6.48 -39.65
N VAL A 254 -2.95 5.31 -39.38
CA VAL A 254 -2.28 4.12 -38.91
C VAL A 254 -1.98 3.21 -40.06
N ASP A 255 -0.75 2.71 -40.16
CA ASP A 255 -0.37 1.82 -41.24
C ASP A 255 -1.20 0.52 -41.21
N GLY A 256 -1.74 0.16 -42.39
CA GLY A 256 -2.63 -1.00 -42.50
C GLY A 256 -4.13 -0.70 -42.26
N VAL A 257 -4.49 0.53 -41.88
CA VAL A 257 -5.88 0.98 -41.70
C VAL A 257 -6.23 1.96 -42.76
N THR A 258 -7.36 1.73 -43.46
CA THR A 258 -7.76 2.55 -44.62
C THR A 258 -8.25 3.94 -44.21
N GLU A 259 -9.02 4.01 -43.12
CA GLU A 259 -9.63 5.27 -42.67
C GLU A 259 -8.78 5.92 -41.60
N PRO A 260 -8.50 7.23 -41.68
CA PRO A 260 -7.78 7.95 -40.65
C PRO A 260 -8.67 8.17 -39.43
N PHE A 261 -8.06 8.20 -38.26
CA PHE A 261 -8.72 8.55 -37.01
C PHE A 261 -8.55 10.03 -36.69
N THR A 262 -9.62 10.66 -36.21
CA THR A 262 -9.53 12.02 -35.65
C THR A 262 -9.25 11.85 -34.14
N GLY A 263 -8.01 12.14 -33.73
CA GLY A 263 -7.58 12.13 -32.33
C GLY A 263 -7.55 13.55 -31.76
N ARG A 264 -7.32 13.63 -30.44
CA ARG A 264 -7.14 14.89 -29.71
C ARG A 264 -5.77 14.93 -29.08
N LEU A 265 -5.02 16.02 -29.27
CA LEU A 265 -3.72 16.20 -28.65
C LEU A 265 -3.88 16.32 -27.12
N ARG A 266 -3.39 15.31 -26.40
CA ARG A 266 -3.45 15.20 -24.95
C ARG A 266 -2.29 15.97 -24.28
N TRP A 267 -1.12 15.82 -24.83
CA TRP A 267 0.11 16.37 -24.28
C TRP A 267 1.17 16.55 -25.37
N ILE A 268 2.02 17.56 -25.18
CA ILE A 268 3.22 17.78 -25.99
C ILE A 268 4.37 18.23 -25.08
N SER A 269 5.58 17.68 -25.31
CA SER A 269 6.76 18.06 -24.57
C SER A 269 7.13 19.51 -24.84
N LYS A 270 7.63 20.20 -23.80
CA LYS A 270 8.24 21.54 -23.93
C LYS A 270 9.73 21.46 -24.21
N GLU A 271 10.32 20.29 -24.03
CA GLU A 271 11.74 20.07 -24.30
C GLU A 271 11.89 19.27 -25.59
N PRO A 272 12.78 19.74 -26.50
CA PRO A 272 13.05 19.01 -27.72
C PRO A 272 13.79 17.71 -27.45
N ALA A 273 13.50 16.70 -28.23
CA ALA A 273 14.23 15.44 -28.26
C ALA A 273 14.82 15.23 -29.66
N PHE A 274 15.84 14.39 -29.74
CA PHE A 274 16.31 13.91 -31.04
C PHE A 274 15.45 12.71 -31.46
N THR A 275 15.18 12.62 -32.78
CA THR A 275 14.46 11.45 -33.32
C THR A 275 15.13 10.15 -32.90
N PRO A 276 14.37 9.15 -32.45
CA PRO A 276 14.91 7.82 -32.18
C PRO A 276 15.59 7.25 -33.44
N TYR A 277 16.58 6.40 -33.24
CA TYR A 277 17.48 5.82 -34.27
C TYR A 277 16.76 5.13 -35.47
N TYR A 278 15.46 4.99 -35.43
CA TYR A 278 14.62 4.36 -36.47
C TYR A 278 14.17 5.31 -37.60
N ALA A 279 14.56 6.57 -37.60
CA ALA A 279 14.30 7.43 -38.75
C ALA A 279 15.09 6.94 -39.96
N LEU A 280 14.36 6.47 -40.97
CA LEU A 280 14.90 5.85 -42.18
C LEU A 280 15.68 6.84 -43.08
N ASN A 281 15.56 8.14 -42.79
CA ASN A 281 16.11 9.22 -43.61
C ASN A 281 17.17 10.03 -42.83
N GLU A 282 18.34 10.29 -43.44
CA GLU A 282 19.43 11.04 -42.82
C GLU A 282 19.07 12.51 -42.52
N ARG A 283 18.15 13.10 -43.28
CA ARG A 283 17.62 14.46 -43.08
C ARG A 283 16.68 14.55 -41.84
N ASP A 284 15.97 13.49 -41.52
CA ASP A 284 15.01 13.47 -40.41
C ASP A 284 15.70 13.18 -39.09
N ARG A 285 16.89 12.54 -39.10
CA ARG A 285 17.70 12.27 -37.91
C ARG A 285 18.36 13.49 -37.29
N ALA A 286 18.51 14.59 -38.04
CA ALA A 286 19.20 15.81 -37.60
C ALA A 286 18.26 16.93 -37.13
N ARG A 287 16.92 16.70 -37.13
CA ARG A 287 15.93 17.72 -36.75
C ARG A 287 15.48 17.56 -35.31
N LEU A 288 15.31 18.69 -34.65
CA LEU A 288 14.66 18.75 -33.35
C LEU A 288 13.20 18.33 -33.49
N VAL A 289 12.77 17.44 -32.63
CA VAL A 289 11.38 16.96 -32.57
C VAL A 289 10.82 17.10 -31.16
N TYR A 290 9.53 17.24 -31.05
CA TYR A 290 8.83 17.31 -29.79
C TYR A 290 7.95 16.09 -29.65
N LEU A 291 8.09 15.38 -28.53
CA LEU A 291 7.24 14.22 -28.21
C LEU A 291 5.82 14.69 -27.91
N ALA A 292 4.84 14.09 -28.56
CA ALA A 292 3.42 14.39 -28.34
C ALA A 292 2.61 13.10 -28.23
N GLU A 293 1.52 13.19 -27.48
CA GLU A 293 0.58 12.10 -27.29
C GLU A 293 -0.83 12.54 -27.70
N ILE A 294 -1.46 11.71 -28.54
CA ILE A 294 -2.77 12.00 -29.15
C ILE A 294 -3.71 10.88 -28.73
N ASP A 295 -4.78 11.20 -28.01
CA ASP A 295 -5.84 10.26 -27.68
C ASP A 295 -6.63 9.89 -28.94
N LEU A 296 -6.83 8.60 -29.16
CA LEU A 296 -7.63 8.08 -30.25
C LEU A 296 -9.05 7.74 -29.78
N PRO A 297 -10.02 7.77 -30.68
CA PRO A 297 -11.40 7.41 -30.37
C PRO A 297 -11.53 5.90 -30.07
N ALA A 298 -12.63 5.51 -29.40
CA ALA A 298 -12.90 4.12 -29.05
C ALA A 298 -12.93 3.16 -30.26
N THR A 299 -13.16 3.66 -31.46
CA THR A 299 -13.10 2.87 -32.72
C THR A 299 -11.70 2.32 -32.99
N ALA A 300 -10.65 2.85 -32.37
CA ALA A 300 -9.27 2.35 -32.46
C ALA A 300 -8.94 1.28 -31.41
N GLN A 301 -9.90 0.86 -30.57
CA GLN A 301 -9.66 -0.01 -29.42
C GLN A 301 -9.03 -1.36 -29.76
N ASP A 302 -9.38 -1.93 -30.91
CA ASP A 302 -8.88 -3.25 -31.32
C ASP A 302 -7.50 -3.23 -31.98
N LEU A 303 -6.92 -2.05 -32.21
CA LEU A 303 -5.62 -1.94 -32.85
C LEU A 303 -4.50 -2.35 -31.91
N PRO A 304 -3.54 -3.17 -32.34
CA PRO A 304 -2.41 -3.55 -31.51
C PRO A 304 -1.43 -2.38 -31.28
N SER A 305 -0.75 -2.40 -30.16
CA SER A 305 0.36 -1.48 -29.91
C SER A 305 1.54 -1.74 -30.83
N GLY A 306 2.32 -0.69 -31.13
CA GLY A 306 3.53 -0.80 -31.97
C GLY A 306 3.28 -0.57 -33.46
N LEU A 307 2.03 -0.39 -33.90
CA LEU A 307 1.77 -0.02 -35.29
C LEU A 307 2.35 1.35 -35.61
N PRO A 308 3.08 1.51 -36.72
CA PRO A 308 3.54 2.80 -37.20
C PRO A 308 2.34 3.68 -37.60
N LEU A 309 2.51 4.97 -37.44
CA LEU A 309 1.48 5.94 -37.80
C LEU A 309 2.07 7.29 -38.20
N GLN A 310 1.22 8.08 -38.82
CA GLN A 310 1.49 9.44 -39.22
C GLN A 310 0.39 10.33 -38.64
N ALA A 311 0.79 11.51 -38.13
CA ALA A 311 -0.17 12.48 -37.58
C ALA A 311 0.02 13.85 -38.26
N GLU A 312 -1.09 14.48 -38.55
CA GLU A 312 -1.14 15.81 -39.17
C GLU A 312 -2.18 16.66 -38.44
N PRO A 313 -1.91 17.96 -38.20
CA PRO A 313 -2.97 18.84 -37.68
C PRO A 313 -4.21 18.76 -38.54
N ALA A 314 -5.38 18.57 -37.95
CA ALA A 314 -6.62 18.71 -38.73
C ALA A 314 -6.72 20.13 -39.25
N ALA A 315 -7.04 20.30 -40.56
CA ALA A 315 -7.24 21.62 -41.11
C ALA A 315 -8.36 22.33 -40.32
N GLU A 316 -8.11 23.55 -39.83
CA GLU A 316 -9.17 24.39 -39.25
C GLU A 316 -10.19 24.71 -40.34
N GLY A 317 -11.30 24.02 -40.36
CA GLY A 317 -12.37 24.27 -41.29
C GLY A 317 -13.20 23.03 -41.59
N GLU A 318 -14.12 22.73 -40.65
CA GLU A 318 -15.46 22.19 -40.86
C GLU A 318 -16.06 21.88 -39.47
N GLY A 319 -16.24 22.95 -38.68
CA GLY A 319 -17.18 22.91 -37.56
C GLY A 319 -18.57 22.88 -38.18
N HIS A 320 -19.22 21.75 -38.18
CA HIS A 320 -20.66 21.70 -38.36
C HIS A 320 -21.33 22.38 -37.17
N GLU A 321 -22.10 23.45 -37.50
CA GLU A 321 -23.14 24.02 -36.65
C GLU A 321 -24.13 22.97 -36.17
#